data_8df390564998f7e113d885346e8dae40
#
_entry.id   8df390564998f7e113d885346e8dae40
#
_cell.length_a   1.000
_cell.length_b   1.000
_cell.length_c   1.000
_cell.angle_alpha   90.00
_cell.angle_beta   90.00
_cell.angle_gamma   90.00
#
_symmetry.space_group_name_H-M   'P 1'
#
loop_
_entity.id
_entity.type
_entity.pdbx_description
1 polymer ?
#
loop_
_entity_poly.entity_id
_entity_poly.type
_entity_poly.pdbx_seq_one_letter_code
_entity_poly.pdbx_strand_id
1 'polypeptide(L)'
;MFDYSADAELFPQRSRSRPKQIAYRRFESAAHALKFAMEDLPPTLLPGTFLEVNDERLGARQIRELYEDDGFPLARKQDPTPTQD
;
A
#
# COMPACT_ATOMS: atom_id res chain seq x y z
N MET A 1 2.72 7.50 16.26
CA MET A 1 2.74 8.00 14.87
C MET A 1 3.29 6.92 13.95
N PHE A 2 2.70 6.76 12.80
CA PHE A 2 3.14 5.73 11.87
C PHE A 2 4.51 6.07 11.27
N ASP A 3 5.39 5.08 11.21
CA ASP A 3 6.73 5.27 10.66
C ASP A 3 6.75 4.88 9.18
N TYR A 4 6.62 5.87 8.33
CA TYR A 4 6.61 5.65 6.87
C TYR A 4 7.96 5.17 6.33
N SER A 5 9.02 5.33 7.11
CA SER A 5 10.35 4.93 6.66
C SER A 5 10.73 3.51 7.05
N ALA A 6 9.89 2.85 7.84
CA ALA A 6 10.20 1.49 8.29
C ALA A 6 10.10 0.48 7.16
N ASP A 7 10.86 -0.59 7.26
CA ASP A 7 10.75 -1.69 6.31
C ASP A 7 9.33 -2.24 6.34
N ALA A 8 8.85 -2.69 5.20
CA ALA A 8 7.51 -3.21 5.11
C ALA A 8 7.45 -4.42 4.19
N GLU A 9 6.51 -5.31 4.48
CA GLU A 9 6.28 -6.49 3.66
C GLU A 9 4.82 -6.50 3.21
N LEU A 10 4.61 -6.60 1.91
CA LEU A 10 3.28 -6.58 1.33
C LEU A 10 2.85 -7.98 0.94
N PHE A 11 1.65 -8.36 1.38
CA PHE A 11 1.08 -9.68 1.08
C PHE A 11 -0.19 -9.48 0.28
N PRO A 12 -0.08 -9.47 -1.05
CA PRO A 12 -1.27 -9.26 -1.90
C PRO A 12 -2.27 -10.38 -1.76
N GLN A 13 -3.54 -10.05 -1.99
CA GLN A 13 -4.59 -11.04 -1.98
C GLN A 13 -4.33 -12.06 -3.09
N ARG A 14 -4.54 -13.33 -2.78
CA ARG A 14 -4.41 -14.38 -3.78
C ARG A 14 -5.69 -14.49 -4.57
N SER A 15 -5.54 -14.78 -5.85
CA SER A 15 -6.68 -14.95 -6.74
C SER A 15 -6.69 -16.36 -7.29
N ARG A 16 -7.82 -17.04 -7.19
CA ARG A 16 -7.93 -18.39 -7.69
C ARG A 16 -7.85 -18.47 -9.20
N SER A 17 -8.35 -17.45 -9.86
CA SER A 17 -8.42 -17.47 -11.31
C SER A 17 -7.13 -17.00 -11.97
N ARG A 18 -6.16 -16.61 -11.16
CA ARG A 18 -4.88 -16.09 -11.68
C ARG A 18 -3.73 -16.71 -10.94
N PRO A 19 -3.27 -17.85 -11.39
CA PRO A 19 -2.15 -18.52 -10.70
C PRO A 19 -0.88 -17.69 -10.70
N LYS A 20 -0.71 -16.82 -11.68
CA LYS A 20 0.48 -15.96 -11.73
C LYS A 20 0.16 -14.57 -11.23
N GLN A 21 -0.34 -14.51 -10.05
CA GLN A 21 -0.67 -13.23 -9.46
C GLN A 21 0.56 -12.58 -8.84
N ILE A 22 0.38 -11.36 -8.40
CA ILE A 22 1.45 -10.62 -7.73
C ILE A 22 1.78 -11.32 -6.43
N ALA A 23 3.06 -11.60 -6.24
CA ALA A 23 3.53 -12.31 -5.07
C ALA A 23 3.90 -11.36 -3.95
N TYR A 24 4.17 -11.94 -2.80
CA TYR A 24 4.71 -11.23 -1.66
C TYR A 24 5.89 -10.35 -2.09
N ARG A 25 6.00 -9.19 -1.48
CA ARG A 25 7.04 -8.26 -1.85
C ARG A 25 7.50 -7.47 -0.65
N ARG A 26 8.81 -7.27 -0.55
CA ARG A 26 9.39 -6.49 0.52
C ARG A 26 9.79 -5.11 0.00
N PHE A 27 9.57 -4.09 0.83
CA PHE A 27 9.93 -2.72 0.49
C PHE A 27 10.82 -2.14 1.58
N GLU A 28 11.73 -1.29 1.18
CA GLU A 28 12.63 -0.64 2.13
C GLU A 28 11.93 0.43 2.96
N SER A 29 10.76 0.87 2.54
CA SER A 29 10.00 1.80 3.35
C SER A 29 8.52 1.50 3.22
N ALA A 30 7.82 1.73 4.32
CA ALA A 30 6.38 1.55 4.33
C ALA A 30 5.70 2.49 3.34
N ALA A 31 6.24 3.69 3.16
CA ALA A 31 5.67 4.63 2.21
C ALA A 31 5.64 4.06 0.79
N HIS A 32 6.73 3.43 0.37
CA HIS A 32 6.78 2.81 -0.95
C HIS A 32 5.83 1.63 -1.06
N ALA A 33 5.69 0.87 0.01
CA ALA A 33 4.75 -0.26 0.01
C ALA A 33 3.32 0.22 -0.11
N LEU A 34 2.98 1.28 0.62
CA LEU A 34 1.64 1.86 0.54
C LEU A 34 1.36 2.39 -0.85
N LYS A 35 2.33 3.07 -1.43
CA LYS A 35 2.17 3.62 -2.77
C LYS A 35 1.95 2.49 -3.79
N PHE A 36 2.72 1.43 -3.70
CA PHE A 36 2.54 0.29 -4.58
C PHE A 36 1.16 -0.32 -4.43
N ALA A 37 0.72 -0.51 -3.19
CA ALA A 37 -0.56 -1.15 -2.93
C ALA A 37 -1.73 -0.32 -3.47
N MET A 38 -1.61 0.98 -3.41
CA MET A 38 -2.70 1.85 -3.83
C MET A 38 -2.65 2.22 -5.32
N GLU A 39 -1.46 2.20 -5.91
CA GLU A 39 -1.32 2.67 -7.29
C GLU A 39 -1.02 1.58 -8.30
N ASP A 40 -0.27 0.57 -7.90
CA ASP A 40 0.19 -0.45 -8.83
C ASP A 40 -0.51 -1.79 -8.68
N LEU A 41 -0.99 -2.09 -7.49
CA LEU A 41 -1.70 -3.33 -7.26
C LEU A 41 -3.09 -3.24 -7.88
N PRO A 42 -3.55 -4.27 -8.59
CA PRO A 42 -4.92 -4.24 -9.11
C PRO A 42 -5.92 -3.97 -7.99
N PRO A 43 -6.83 -3.01 -8.18
CA PRO A 43 -7.76 -2.64 -7.11
C PRO A 43 -8.58 -3.80 -6.57
N THR A 44 -8.86 -4.80 -7.41
CA THR A 44 -9.66 -5.94 -6.98
C THR A 44 -8.93 -6.80 -5.96
N LEU A 45 -7.61 -6.68 -5.88
CA LEU A 45 -6.84 -7.46 -4.92
C LEU A 45 -6.68 -6.74 -3.58
N LEU A 46 -6.89 -5.45 -3.57
CA LEU A 46 -6.65 -4.68 -2.36
C LEU A 46 -7.44 -5.16 -1.15
N PRO A 47 -8.72 -5.52 -1.26
CA PRO A 47 -9.48 -5.90 -0.07
C PRO A 47 -8.89 -7.04 0.76
N GLY A 48 -8.20 -7.97 0.13
CA GLY A 48 -7.59 -9.08 0.86
C GLY A 48 -6.10 -8.94 1.06
N THR A 49 -5.57 -7.78 0.72
CA THR A 49 -4.15 -7.50 0.85
C THR A 49 -3.85 -6.95 2.24
N PHE A 50 -2.68 -7.28 2.78
CA PHE A 50 -2.26 -6.66 4.03
C PHE A 50 -0.78 -6.34 3.99
N LEU A 51 -0.38 -5.44 4.87
CA LEU A 51 0.98 -4.95 4.95
C LEU A 51 1.49 -5.18 6.37
N GLU A 52 2.71 -5.68 6.52
CA GLU A 52 3.31 -5.82 7.83
C GLU A 52 4.42 -4.81 8.01
N VAL A 53 4.31 -4.03 9.06
CA VAL A 53 5.28 -2.99 9.40
C VAL A 53 5.50 -3.05 10.91
N ASN A 54 6.74 -3.23 11.35
CA ASN A 54 7.06 -3.25 12.78
C ASN A 54 6.16 -4.23 13.55
N ASP A 55 5.99 -5.42 12.98
CA ASP A 55 5.20 -6.48 13.61
C ASP A 55 3.70 -6.18 13.68
N GLU A 56 3.25 -5.14 13.02
CA GLU A 56 1.83 -4.84 12.92
C GLU A 56 1.32 -5.19 11.56
N ARG A 57 0.11 -5.72 11.51
CA ARG A 57 -0.53 -6.07 10.26
C ARG A 57 -1.60 -5.05 9.93
N LEU A 58 -1.47 -4.46 8.75
CA LEU A 58 -2.39 -3.43 8.29
C LEU A 58 -3.23 -3.95 7.14
N GLY A 59 -4.54 -3.91 7.29
CA GLY A 59 -5.43 -4.34 6.23
C GLY A 59 -5.68 -3.23 5.21
N ALA A 60 -6.52 -3.54 4.22
CA ALA A 60 -6.80 -2.60 3.13
C ALA A 60 -7.25 -1.23 3.61
N ARG A 61 -8.12 -1.21 4.62
CA ARG A 61 -8.65 0.05 5.13
C ARG A 61 -7.53 0.93 5.68
N GLN A 62 -6.64 0.32 6.47
CA GLN A 62 -5.55 1.05 7.08
C GLN A 62 -4.52 1.47 6.03
N ILE A 63 -4.29 0.61 5.03
CA ILE A 63 -3.41 0.95 3.93
C ILE A 63 -3.91 2.22 3.24
N ARG A 64 -5.20 2.27 2.97
CA ARG A 64 -5.80 3.44 2.31
C ARG A 64 -5.70 4.67 3.19
N GLU A 65 -6.00 4.53 4.47
CA GLU A 65 -5.96 5.67 5.38
C GLU A 65 -4.57 6.27 5.48
N LEU A 66 -3.56 5.42 5.56
CA LEU A 66 -2.19 5.91 5.66
C LEU A 66 -1.72 6.54 4.35
N TYR A 67 -2.15 5.97 3.23
CA TYR A 67 -1.79 6.53 1.93
C TYR A 67 -2.42 7.91 1.72
N GLU A 68 -3.63 8.10 2.24
CA GLU A 68 -4.35 9.37 2.06
C GLU A 68 -4.05 10.39 3.15
N ASP A 69 -3.30 9.99 4.15
CA ASP A 69 -2.97 10.88 5.25
C ASP A 69 -2.03 12.00 4.78
N ASP A 70 -2.18 13.16 5.39
CA ASP A 70 -1.34 14.31 5.05
C ASP A 70 0.14 14.02 5.30
N GLY A 71 0.44 13.09 6.19
CA GLY A 71 1.82 12.75 6.50
C GLY A 71 2.50 11.84 5.50
N PHE A 72 1.74 11.33 4.51
CA PHE A 72 2.32 10.46 3.50
C PHE A 72 3.41 11.20 2.74
N PRO A 73 4.66 10.69 2.75
CA PRO A 73 5.79 11.48 2.25
C PRO A 73 6.03 11.48 0.75
N LEU A 74 5.38 10.59 0.02
CA LEU A 74 5.64 10.47 -1.41
C LEU A 74 4.55 11.13 -2.24
N ALA A 75 4.91 11.48 -3.48
CA ALA A 75 3.91 12.02 -4.40
C ALA A 75 2.90 10.94 -4.73
N ARG A 76 1.63 11.31 -4.78
CA ARG A 76 0.56 10.37 -5.11
C ARG A 76 0.21 10.46 -6.57
N LYS A 77 0.20 9.32 -7.22
CA LYS A 77 -0.16 9.27 -8.62
C LYS A 77 -1.61 9.66 -8.84
N GLN A 78 -2.46 9.31 -7.89
CA GLN A 78 -3.89 9.57 -8.00
C GLN A 78 -4.35 10.72 -7.13
N ASP A 79 -3.46 11.63 -6.86
CA ASP A 79 -3.81 12.77 -6.04
C ASP A 79 -4.86 13.59 -6.76
N PRO A 80 -6.04 13.73 -6.19
CA PRO A 80 -7.11 14.50 -6.84
C PRO A 80 -6.87 15.99 -6.78
N THR A 81 -5.92 16.44 -6.01
CA THR A 81 -5.64 17.85 -5.86
C THR A 81 -5.08 18.39 -7.13
N PRO A 82 -5.67 19.26 -7.70
CA PRO A 82 -5.09 19.89 -8.86
C PRO A 82 -4.32 21.09 -8.45
N THR A 83 -4.19 21.33 -7.95
CA THR A 83 -3.87 22.17 -7.73
C THR A 83 -3.85 23.13 -7.90
N GLN A 84 -4.03 23.23 -7.78
CA GLN A 84 -4.09 23.83 -7.90
C GLN A 84 -4.18 24.65 -8.25
N ASP A 85 -4.08 25.04 -8.14
CA ASP A 85 -4.25 25.60 -8.44
C ASP A 85 -4.15 26.09 -8.52
#